data_91bc68ec6f6499108fee63f7bce39b4e
#
_entry.id   91bc68ec6f6499108fee63f7bce39b4e
#
_cell.length_a   1.000
_cell.length_b   1.000
_cell.length_c   1.000
_cell.angle_alpha   90.00
_cell.angle_beta   90.00
_cell.angle_gamma   90.00
#
_symmetry.space_group_name_H-M   'P 1'
#
loop_
_entity.id
_entity.type
_entity.pdbx_description
1 polymer ?
#
loop_
_entity_poly.entity_id
_entity_poly.type
_entity_poly.pdbx_seq_one_letter_code
_entity_poly.pdbx_strand_id
1 'polypeptide(L)'
;MIEEITNSSFLSPILSTEYVDNEFNSNPFAHFVVYKNNGIILGYLYYSLIYDRIEINQFEVLEEYRNKKIGSSLLDYLVNLGNYDITLEVRIDNFSAIHLYQKFGFKSVSIRKNYYNGIDG
;
A
#
# COMPACT_ATOMS: atom_id res chain seq x y z
N MET A 1 -14.88 1.75 4.61
CA MET A 1 -14.31 2.49 5.74
C MET A 1 -12.80 2.32 5.79
N ILE A 2 -12.08 3.42 5.91
CA ILE A 2 -10.62 3.43 5.95
C ILE A 2 -10.17 3.56 7.42
N GLU A 3 -9.27 2.70 7.86
CA GLU A 3 -8.70 2.81 9.20
C GLU A 3 -7.30 2.20 9.26
N GLU A 4 -6.49 2.64 10.21
CA GLU A 4 -5.22 1.98 10.50
C GLU A 4 -5.46 0.87 11.52
N ILE A 5 -4.78 -0.27 11.30
CA ILE A 5 -4.82 -1.38 12.25
C ILE A 5 -3.51 -1.41 13.04
N THR A 6 -3.60 -1.86 14.28
CA THR A 6 -2.45 -1.93 15.20
C THR A 6 -2.12 -3.35 15.64
N ASN A 7 -2.89 -4.32 15.17
CA ASN A 7 -2.70 -5.73 15.54
C ASN A 7 -3.26 -6.62 14.44
N SER A 8 -3.14 -7.92 14.63
CA SER A 8 -3.58 -8.92 13.65
C SER A 8 -4.99 -9.46 13.90
N SER A 9 -5.79 -8.77 14.71
CA SER A 9 -7.15 -9.19 15.03
C SER A 9 -8.13 -8.70 13.95
N PHE A 10 -8.16 -9.39 12.82
CA PHE A 10 -9.00 -9.01 11.68
C PHE A 10 -9.31 -10.23 10.80
N LEU A 11 -10.27 -10.05 9.86
CA LEU A 11 -10.60 -11.03 8.83
C LEU A 11 -10.30 -10.44 7.46
N SER A 12 -9.64 -11.21 6.61
CA SER A 12 -9.33 -10.75 5.25
C SER A 12 -9.02 -11.92 4.32
N PRO A 13 -9.51 -11.88 3.06
CA PRO A 13 -9.09 -12.85 2.04
C PRO A 13 -7.76 -12.52 1.39
N ILE A 14 -7.19 -11.32 1.63
CA ILE A 14 -5.96 -10.88 0.96
C ILE A 14 -4.83 -10.50 1.91
N LEU A 15 -5.12 -10.28 3.20
CA LEU A 15 -4.12 -9.88 4.19
C LEU A 15 -4.04 -10.94 5.28
N SER A 16 -2.88 -11.55 5.41
CA SER A 16 -2.63 -12.61 6.39
C SER A 16 -2.29 -12.00 7.74
N THR A 17 -2.87 -12.56 8.80
CA THR A 17 -2.55 -12.15 10.18
C THR A 17 -1.08 -12.41 10.50
N GLU A 18 -0.54 -13.53 10.01
CA GLU A 18 0.87 -13.87 10.19
C GLU A 18 1.79 -12.84 9.55
N TYR A 19 1.46 -12.41 8.33
CA TYR A 19 2.23 -11.39 7.63
C TYR A 19 2.25 -10.09 8.42
N VAL A 20 1.10 -9.65 8.90
CA VAL A 20 1.00 -8.41 9.67
C VAL A 20 1.82 -8.51 10.96
N ASP A 21 1.70 -9.62 11.68
CA ASP A 21 2.48 -9.83 12.91
C ASP A 21 3.98 -9.79 12.64
N ASN A 22 4.41 -10.49 11.60
CA ASN A 22 5.83 -10.54 11.25
C ASN A 22 6.36 -9.15 10.89
N GLU A 23 5.58 -8.37 10.14
CA GLU A 23 6.02 -7.03 9.73
C GLU A 23 6.04 -6.07 10.92
N PHE A 24 5.04 -6.11 11.80
CA PHE A 24 5.08 -5.29 13.02
C PHE A 24 6.25 -5.66 13.93
N ASN A 25 6.61 -6.94 13.98
CA ASN A 25 7.72 -7.38 14.83
C ASN A 25 9.10 -7.02 14.24
N SER A 26 9.23 -7.00 12.93
CA SER A 26 10.52 -6.77 12.28
C SER A 26 10.74 -5.34 11.79
N ASN A 27 9.66 -4.58 11.61
CA ASN A 27 9.74 -3.22 11.08
C ASN A 27 9.15 -2.23 12.09
N PRO A 28 9.98 -1.49 12.84
CA PRO A 28 9.49 -0.55 13.83
C PRO A 28 8.74 0.65 13.25
N PHE A 29 8.81 0.84 11.94
CA PHE A 29 8.15 1.94 11.23
C PHE A 29 6.87 1.50 10.52
N ALA A 30 6.43 0.25 10.73
CA ALA A 30 5.32 -0.35 9.99
C ALA A 30 3.97 0.27 10.36
N HIS A 31 3.19 0.55 9.32
CA HIS A 31 1.79 0.98 9.42
C HIS A 31 0.98 0.27 8.36
N PHE A 32 -0.20 -0.19 8.74
CA PHE A 32 -1.14 -0.80 7.80
C PHE A 32 -2.43 0.01 7.84
N VAL A 33 -2.78 0.61 6.71
CA VAL A 33 -4.09 1.23 6.52
C VAL A 33 -4.93 0.31 5.66
N VAL A 34 -6.18 0.10 6.06
CA VAL A 34 -7.04 -0.89 5.43
C VAL A 34 -8.39 -0.30 5.04
N TYR A 35 -9.01 -0.91 4.04
CA TYR A 35 -10.40 -0.65 3.69
C TYR A 35 -11.23 -1.85 4.13
N LYS A 36 -12.17 -1.60 5.03
CA LYS A 36 -13.09 -2.63 5.54
C LYS A 36 -14.49 -2.41 5.04
N ASN A 37 -15.14 -3.52 4.73
CA ASN A 37 -16.57 -3.55 4.46
C ASN A 37 -17.18 -4.71 5.22
N ASN A 38 -18.17 -4.44 6.07
CA ASN A 38 -18.79 -5.45 6.94
C ASN A 38 -17.77 -6.20 7.79
N GLY A 39 -16.76 -5.49 8.29
CA GLY A 39 -15.74 -6.06 9.16
C GLY A 39 -14.65 -6.86 8.46
N ILE A 40 -14.69 -6.91 7.12
CA ILE A 40 -13.72 -7.68 6.34
C ILE A 40 -12.82 -6.73 5.56
N ILE A 41 -11.51 -6.94 5.64
CA ILE A 41 -10.53 -6.15 4.90
C ILE A 41 -10.51 -6.58 3.44
N LEU A 42 -10.82 -5.66 2.55
CA LEU A 42 -10.87 -5.88 1.10
C LEU A 42 -9.73 -5.21 0.35
N GLY A 43 -9.02 -4.33 1.01
CA GLY A 43 -7.84 -3.68 0.45
C GLY A 43 -6.96 -3.16 1.56
N TYR A 44 -5.66 -3.03 1.29
CA TYR A 44 -4.73 -2.50 2.28
C TYR A 44 -3.55 -1.82 1.62
N LEU A 45 -2.93 -0.94 2.40
CA LEU A 45 -1.69 -0.30 2.03
C LEU A 45 -0.77 -0.38 3.24
N TYR A 46 0.35 -1.08 3.07
CA TYR A 46 1.38 -1.21 4.08
C TYR A 46 2.47 -0.19 3.77
N TYR A 47 2.74 0.70 4.72
CA TYR A 47 3.77 1.71 4.53
C TYR A 47 4.65 1.82 5.76
N SER A 48 5.84 2.34 5.55
CA SER A 48 6.77 2.69 6.62
C SER A 48 6.85 4.20 6.71
N LEU A 49 6.65 4.73 7.91
CA LEU A 49 6.83 6.16 8.18
C LEU A 49 8.17 6.34 8.87
N ILE A 50 9.16 6.80 8.12
CA ILE A 50 10.54 6.90 8.57
C ILE A 50 10.89 8.38 8.67
N TYR A 51 10.75 8.93 9.88
CA TYR A 51 10.96 10.34 10.17
C TYR A 51 10.02 11.23 9.33
N ASP A 52 10.52 11.84 8.27
CA ASP A 52 9.76 12.78 7.44
C ASP A 52 9.37 12.22 6.07
N ARG A 53 9.51 10.92 5.88
CA ARG A 53 9.19 10.28 4.59
C ARG A 53 8.37 9.03 4.79
N ILE A 54 7.61 8.71 3.76
CA ILE A 54 6.80 7.50 3.70
C ILE A 54 7.31 6.63 2.56
N GLU A 55 7.42 5.33 2.84
CA GLU A 55 7.79 4.33 1.86
C GLU A 55 6.66 3.33 1.75
N ILE A 56 6.06 3.20 0.57
CA ILE A 56 5.00 2.22 0.34
C ILE A 56 5.65 0.87 0.12
N ASN A 57 5.35 -0.08 1.01
CA ASN A 57 5.92 -1.41 0.99
C ASN A 57 5.05 -2.40 0.23
N GLN A 58 3.71 -2.30 0.40
CA GLN A 58 2.77 -3.20 -0.24
C GLN A 58 1.42 -2.50 -0.38
N PHE A 59 0.75 -2.74 -1.52
CA PHE A 59 -0.52 -2.11 -1.81
C PHE A 59 -1.36 -3.08 -2.62
N GLU A 60 -2.50 -3.50 -2.09
CA GLU A 60 -3.30 -4.53 -2.73
C GLU A 60 -4.78 -4.31 -2.47
N VAL A 61 -5.60 -4.59 -3.48
CA VAL A 61 -7.06 -4.58 -3.40
C VAL A 61 -7.55 -5.90 -3.97
N LEU A 62 -8.51 -6.53 -3.28
CA LEU A 62 -9.11 -7.77 -3.73
C LEU A 62 -9.67 -7.58 -5.15
N GLU A 63 -9.39 -8.54 -6.03
CA GLU A 63 -9.65 -8.41 -7.45
C GLU A 63 -11.09 -8.02 -7.77
N GLU A 64 -12.05 -8.64 -7.09
CA GLU A 64 -13.48 -8.38 -7.30
C GLU A 64 -13.90 -6.96 -6.92
N TYR A 65 -13.07 -6.28 -6.15
CA TYR A 65 -13.34 -4.92 -5.65
C TYR A 65 -12.46 -3.86 -6.31
N ARG A 66 -11.69 -4.23 -7.32
CA ARG A 66 -10.92 -3.27 -8.11
C ARG A 66 -11.88 -2.42 -8.95
N ASN A 67 -11.43 -1.23 -9.33
CA ASN A 67 -12.22 -0.26 -10.08
C ASN A 67 -13.42 0.28 -9.30
N LYS A 68 -13.45 0.12 -7.98
CA LYS A 68 -14.48 0.68 -7.09
C LYS A 68 -13.91 1.77 -6.21
N LYS A 69 -12.79 2.35 -6.61
CA LYS A 69 -12.11 3.46 -5.92
C LYS A 69 -11.56 3.13 -4.54
N ILE A 70 -11.43 1.86 -4.20
CA ILE A 70 -10.85 1.45 -2.91
C ILE A 70 -9.38 1.80 -2.88
N GLY A 71 -8.64 1.47 -3.93
CA GLY A 71 -7.23 1.84 -4.04
C GLY A 71 -7.01 3.34 -3.97
N SER A 72 -7.85 4.10 -4.68
CA SER A 72 -7.78 5.57 -4.63
C SER A 72 -8.05 6.10 -3.24
N SER A 73 -8.99 5.51 -2.50
CA SER A 73 -9.30 5.92 -1.13
C SER A 73 -8.14 5.65 -0.18
N LEU A 74 -7.48 4.50 -0.32
CA LEU A 74 -6.30 4.17 0.48
C LEU A 74 -5.15 5.13 0.21
N LEU A 75 -4.89 5.40 -1.05
CA LEU A 75 -3.81 6.30 -1.44
C LEU A 75 -4.12 7.75 -1.04
N ASP A 76 -5.37 8.15 -1.16
CA ASP A 76 -5.83 9.47 -0.72
C ASP A 76 -5.60 9.66 0.78
N TYR A 77 -5.89 8.64 1.58
CA TYR A 77 -5.58 8.66 3.01
C TYR A 77 -4.09 8.93 3.23
N LEU A 78 -3.25 8.23 2.50
CA LEU A 78 -1.80 8.33 2.67
C LEU A 78 -1.28 9.73 2.32
N VAL A 79 -1.71 10.28 1.18
CA VAL A 79 -1.23 11.60 0.75
C VAL A 79 -1.74 12.73 1.65
N ASN A 80 -2.80 12.49 2.40
CA ASN A 80 -3.36 13.47 3.33
C ASN A 80 -2.88 13.31 4.77
N LEU A 81 -1.99 12.36 5.07
CA LEU A 81 -1.45 12.18 6.40
C LEU A 81 -0.63 13.37 6.87
N GLY A 82 0.06 14.01 5.96
CA GLY A 82 0.92 15.12 6.28
C GLY A 82 1.76 15.50 5.07
N ASN A 83 2.70 16.38 5.29
CA ASN A 83 3.59 16.87 4.24
C ASN A 83 4.84 15.99 4.16
N TYR A 84 4.67 14.77 3.71
CA TYR A 84 5.74 13.77 3.61
C TYR A 84 6.13 13.53 2.17
N ASP A 85 7.40 13.23 1.95
CA ASP A 85 7.85 12.64 0.69
C ASP A 85 7.42 11.17 0.69
N ILE A 86 6.80 10.72 -0.40
CA ILE A 86 6.31 9.35 -0.52
C ILE A 86 7.06 8.67 -1.66
N THR A 87 7.68 7.54 -1.36
CA THR A 87 8.40 6.73 -2.34
C THR A 87 7.75 5.35 -2.44
N LEU A 88 7.93 4.71 -3.58
CA LEU A 88 7.43 3.37 -3.83
C LEU A 88 8.25 2.70 -4.91
N GLU A 89 8.11 1.38 -5.00
CA GLU A 89 8.67 0.60 -6.09
C GLU A 89 7.52 -0.11 -6.79
N VAL A 90 7.52 -0.08 -8.10
CA VAL A 90 6.50 -0.74 -8.91
C VAL A 90 7.15 -1.33 -10.15
N ARG A 91 6.65 -2.50 -10.58
CA ARG A 91 7.13 -3.11 -11.81
C ARG A 91 6.72 -2.27 -13.01
N ILE A 92 7.63 -2.18 -13.96
CA ILE A 92 7.40 -1.36 -15.16
C ILE A 92 6.21 -1.86 -15.98
N ASP A 93 5.87 -3.13 -15.87
CA ASP A 93 4.74 -3.74 -16.58
C ASP A 93 3.41 -3.67 -15.80
N ASN A 94 3.42 -3.09 -14.62
CA ASN A 94 2.20 -2.91 -13.82
C ASN A 94 1.54 -1.57 -14.18
N PHE A 95 0.90 -1.53 -15.35
CA PHE A 95 0.37 -0.29 -15.91
C PHE A 95 -0.76 0.32 -15.06
N SER A 96 -1.63 -0.52 -14.49
CA SER A 96 -2.73 0.02 -13.70
C SER A 96 -2.24 0.67 -12.41
N ALA A 97 -1.22 0.11 -11.75
CA ALA A 97 -0.62 0.72 -10.57
C ALA A 97 0.10 2.02 -10.93
N ILE A 98 0.88 2.01 -11.99
CA ILE A 98 1.60 3.20 -12.45
C ILE A 98 0.62 4.32 -12.77
N HIS A 99 -0.46 4.00 -13.49
CA HIS A 99 -1.50 4.97 -13.83
C HIS A 99 -2.13 5.59 -12.58
N LEU A 100 -2.45 4.77 -11.59
CA LEU A 100 -3.01 5.23 -10.33
C LEU A 100 -2.05 6.18 -9.61
N TYR A 101 -0.78 5.79 -9.50
CA TYR A 101 0.22 6.62 -8.83
C TYR A 101 0.41 7.96 -9.55
N GLN A 102 0.48 7.94 -10.88
CA GLN A 102 0.61 9.17 -11.66
C GLN A 102 -0.59 10.11 -11.45
N LYS A 103 -1.78 9.55 -11.32
CA LYS A 103 -3.00 10.31 -11.05
C LYS A 103 -2.91 11.08 -9.72
N PHE A 104 -2.16 10.55 -8.75
CA PHE A 104 -1.92 11.20 -7.46
C PHE A 104 -0.66 12.06 -7.44
N GLY A 105 -0.02 12.27 -8.58
CA GLY A 105 1.13 13.14 -8.70
C GLY A 105 2.49 12.48 -8.51
N PHE A 106 2.53 11.15 -8.41
CA PHE A 106 3.79 10.42 -8.32
C PHE A 106 4.53 10.49 -9.64
N LYS A 107 5.86 10.60 -9.55
CA LYS A 107 6.73 10.69 -10.72
C LYS A 107 7.42 9.36 -11.00
N SER A 108 7.74 9.12 -12.27
CA SER A 108 8.35 7.88 -12.75
C SER A 108 9.72 7.57 -12.16
N VAL A 109 10.36 8.54 -11.52
CA VAL A 109 11.67 8.31 -10.87
C VAL A 109 11.63 7.25 -9.78
N SER A 110 10.44 6.90 -9.29
CA SER A 110 10.27 5.89 -8.26
C SER A 110 10.27 4.47 -8.81
N ILE A 111 10.30 4.29 -10.13
CA ILE A 111 10.32 2.97 -10.75
C ILE A 111 11.70 2.37 -10.63
N ARG A 112 11.77 1.14 -10.09
CA ARG A 112 13.03 0.45 -9.88
C ARG A 112 13.35 -0.49 -11.02
N LYS A 113 14.61 -0.46 -11.47
CA LYS A 113 15.09 -1.35 -12.52
C LYS A 113 15.67 -2.64 -11.94
N ASN A 114 15.56 -3.71 -12.70
CA ASN A 114 16.16 -5.02 -12.38
C ASN A 114 15.74 -5.56 -11.02
N TYR A 115 14.57 -5.16 -10.57
CA TYR A 115 14.09 -5.53 -9.25
C TYR A 115 13.46 -6.93 -9.25
N TYR A 116 12.78 -7.29 -10.33
CA TYR A 116 12.05 -8.56 -10.44
C TYR A 116 12.65 -9.42 -11.53
N ASN A 117 13.62 -10.28 -11.18
CA ASN A 117 14.16 -11.30 -12.07
C ASN A 117 14.56 -10.76 -13.45
N GLY A 118 15.22 -9.61 -13.48
CA GLY A 118 15.70 -9.04 -14.72
C GLY A 118 14.70 -8.21 -15.48
N ILE A 119 13.49 -8.04 -15.00
CA ILE A 119 12.54 -7.09 -15.57
C ILE A 119 12.86 -5.70 -15.03
N ASP A 120 13.01 -4.74 -15.91
CA ASP A 120 13.20 -3.35 -15.51
C ASP A 120 11.92 -2.85 -14.82
N GLY A 121 12.06 -2.37 -13.61
CA GLY A 121 10.88 -1.94 -12.90
C GLY A 121 11.20 -1.29 -11.59
#